data_52ff5f9afa684bbf28b3648a36891875
#
_entry.id   52ff5f9afa684bbf28b3648a36891875
#
_cell.length_a   1.000
_cell.length_b   1.000
_cell.length_c   1.000
_cell.angle_alpha   90.00
_cell.angle_beta   90.00
_cell.angle_gamma   90.00
#
_symmetry.space_group_name_H-M   'P 1'
#
loop_
_entity.id
_entity.type
_entity.pdbx_description
1 polymer ?
#
loop_
_entity_poly.entity_id
_entity_poly.type
_entity_poly.pdbx_seq_one_letter_code
_entity_poly.pdbx_strand_id
1 'polypeptide(L)'
;MTPLTIMARALLLATLLMCTVWWVPDATSDDEAVTTDEIGDQVQTRRAGLLPQFAGSGETAALYRFARERGDVLKWMPCVCGCVQLGHTSNRACYIKAESARDTTWTSHAAG
;
A
#
# COMPACT_ATOMS: atom_id res chain seq x y z
N MET A 1 50.45 31.80 3.88
CA MET A 1 49.38 31.10 3.15
C MET A 1 49.24 31.75 1.81
N THR A 2 49.51 31.07 0.74
CA THR A 2 49.39 31.60 -0.61
C THR A 2 47.91 31.64 -1.05
N PRO A 3 47.47 32.62 -1.85
CA PRO A 3 46.08 32.74 -2.26
C PRO A 3 45.52 31.48 -2.98
N LEU A 4 46.41 30.68 -3.53
CA LEU A 4 46.05 29.42 -4.18
C LEU A 4 45.49 28.35 -3.20
N THR A 5 46.00 28.34 -1.96
CA THR A 5 45.53 27.39 -0.92
C THR A 5 44.17 27.77 -0.34
N ILE A 6 43.82 29.07 -0.34
CA ILE A 6 42.50 29.56 0.11
C ILE A 6 41.41 29.22 -0.93
N MET A 7 41.72 29.41 -2.21
CA MET A 7 40.77 29.08 -3.30
C MET A 7 40.51 27.58 -3.40
N ALA A 8 41.54 26.72 -3.21
CA ALA A 8 41.39 25.28 -3.23
C ALA A 8 40.50 24.76 -2.07
N ARG A 9 40.62 25.38 -0.87
CA ARG A 9 39.77 25.04 0.27
C ARG A 9 38.33 25.50 0.13
N ALA A 10 38.10 26.66 -0.52
CA ALA A 10 36.75 27.16 -0.80
C ALA A 10 36.02 26.28 -1.81
N LEU A 11 36.72 25.77 -2.84
CA LEU A 11 36.16 24.86 -3.84
C LEU A 11 35.82 23.49 -3.25
N LEU A 12 36.65 22.95 -2.35
CA LEU A 12 36.39 21.68 -1.68
C LEU A 12 35.18 21.73 -0.71
N LEU A 13 34.99 22.87 -0.02
CA LEU A 13 33.83 23.07 0.83
C LEU A 13 32.53 23.25 0.02
N ALA A 14 32.58 23.93 -1.12
CA ALA A 14 31.43 24.11 -1.98
C ALA A 14 30.96 22.78 -2.62
N THR A 15 31.88 21.88 -2.99
CA THR A 15 31.52 20.58 -3.54
C THR A 15 30.95 19.63 -2.48
N LEU A 16 31.39 19.72 -1.23
CA LEU A 16 30.82 18.94 -0.13
C LEU A 16 29.38 19.37 0.22
N LEU A 17 29.06 20.66 0.12
CA LEU A 17 27.69 21.15 0.36
C LEU A 17 26.71 20.76 -0.75
N MET A 18 27.18 20.59 -2.00
CA MET A 18 26.29 20.20 -3.11
C MET A 18 25.90 18.71 -3.11
N CYS A 19 26.65 17.83 -2.45
CA CYS A 19 26.31 16.41 -2.38
C CYS A 19 25.25 16.06 -1.35
N THR A 20 24.86 16.95 -0.45
CA THR A 20 23.87 16.66 0.60
C THR A 20 22.42 16.90 0.22
N VAL A 21 22.15 17.47 -0.96
CA VAL A 21 20.78 17.89 -1.35
C VAL A 21 20.03 16.81 -2.15
N TRP A 22 20.66 15.69 -2.50
CA TRP A 22 20.06 14.70 -3.42
C TRP A 22 19.51 13.44 -2.76
N TRP A 23 19.54 13.35 -1.45
CA TRP A 23 18.82 12.30 -0.77
C TRP A 23 17.57 12.87 -0.10
N VAL A 24 16.58 13.23 -0.90
CA VAL A 24 15.20 13.25 -0.44
C VAL A 24 14.80 11.79 -0.40
N PRO A 25 14.55 11.16 0.76
CA PRO A 25 13.86 9.89 0.77
C PRO A 25 12.54 10.14 0.08
N ASP A 26 12.29 9.41 -0.99
CA ASP A 26 10.99 9.35 -1.63
C ASP A 26 10.02 8.91 -0.53
N ALA A 27 9.30 9.88 0.03
CA ALA A 27 8.17 9.61 0.89
C ALA A 27 7.09 9.07 -0.04
N THR A 28 7.27 7.81 -0.47
CA THR A 28 6.19 7.01 -1.02
C THR A 28 5.14 7.00 0.06
N SER A 29 4.11 7.82 -0.12
CA SER A 29 2.96 7.83 0.74
C SER A 29 2.47 6.38 0.82
N ASP A 30 2.49 5.81 2.02
CA ASP A 30 1.99 4.46 2.30
C ASP A 30 0.48 4.36 2.03
N ASP A 31 -0.11 5.43 1.55
CA ASP A 31 -1.52 5.64 1.30
C ASP A 31 -1.77 5.89 -0.18
N GLU A 32 -1.92 4.83 -0.96
CA GLU A 32 -2.55 4.95 -2.26
C GLU A 32 -4.01 5.41 -2.07
N ALA A 33 -4.44 6.35 -2.91
CA ALA A 33 -5.79 6.89 -2.82
C ALA A 33 -6.84 5.78 -2.98
N VAL A 34 -7.94 5.88 -2.23
CA VAL A 34 -9.11 5.02 -2.42
C VAL A 34 -9.74 5.36 -3.77
N THR A 35 -9.92 4.36 -4.61
CA THR A 35 -10.59 4.46 -5.90
C THR A 35 -11.87 3.62 -5.89
N THR A 36 -12.71 3.75 -6.91
CA THR A 36 -13.91 2.93 -7.08
C THR A 36 -13.76 2.09 -8.34
N ASP A 37 -14.06 0.82 -8.25
CA ASP A 37 -13.99 -0.08 -9.38
C ASP A 37 -15.30 -0.10 -10.19
N GLU A 38 -15.34 -0.94 -11.24
CA GLU A 38 -16.44 -1.01 -12.21
C GLU A 38 -17.78 -1.47 -11.59
N ILE A 39 -17.73 -2.17 -10.46
CA ILE A 39 -18.91 -2.66 -9.75
C ILE A 39 -19.34 -1.78 -8.59
N GLY A 40 -18.62 -0.67 -8.37
CA GLY A 40 -18.93 0.31 -7.32
C GLY A 40 -18.22 0.08 -6.00
N ASP A 41 -17.36 -0.93 -5.89
CA ASP A 41 -16.59 -1.19 -4.68
C ASP A 41 -15.41 -0.23 -4.56
N GLN A 42 -15.14 0.19 -3.34
CA GLN A 42 -13.91 0.93 -3.04
C GLN A 42 -12.71 0.00 -3.11
N VAL A 43 -11.64 0.47 -3.74
CA VAL A 43 -10.38 -0.28 -3.88
C VAL A 43 -9.23 0.58 -3.38
N GLN A 44 -8.35 -0.03 -2.62
CA GLN A 44 -7.15 0.64 -2.12
C GLN A 44 -5.98 -0.35 -2.06
N THR A 45 -4.86 0.03 -2.66
CA THR A 45 -3.59 -0.69 -2.48
C THR A 45 -2.85 -0.09 -1.29
N ARG A 46 -2.45 -0.94 -0.37
CA ARG A 46 -1.70 -0.58 0.82
C ARG A 46 -0.46 -1.45 0.93
N ARG A 47 0.58 -0.91 1.55
CA ARG A 47 1.75 -1.71 1.92
C ARG A 47 1.35 -2.93 2.73
N ALA A 48 2.03 -4.05 2.50
CA ALA A 48 1.77 -5.31 3.22
C ALA A 48 1.76 -5.09 4.74
N GLY A 49 0.70 -5.54 5.38
CA GLY A 49 0.47 -5.34 6.81
C GLY A 49 -0.50 -4.21 7.16
N LEU A 50 -0.73 -3.25 6.27
CA LEU A 50 -1.69 -2.17 6.50
C LEU A 50 -3.09 -2.56 6.01
N LEU A 51 -4.11 -2.14 6.77
CA LEU A 51 -5.51 -2.31 6.39
C LEU A 51 -5.98 -1.14 5.52
N PRO A 52 -7.02 -1.34 4.68
CA PRO A 52 -7.57 -0.26 3.89
C PRO A 52 -8.33 0.74 4.77
N GLN A 53 -8.42 1.98 4.34
CA GLN A 53 -9.10 3.05 5.10
C GLN A 53 -10.59 2.74 5.30
N PHE A 54 -11.24 2.14 4.30
CA PHE A 54 -12.66 1.77 4.38
C PHE A 54 -12.95 0.61 5.36
N ALA A 55 -11.95 -0.14 5.81
CA ALA A 55 -12.13 -1.11 6.88
C ALA A 55 -12.42 -0.44 8.23
N GLY A 56 -12.08 0.84 8.39
CA GLY A 56 -12.33 1.61 9.59
C GLY A 56 -11.72 0.98 10.83
N SER A 57 -12.55 0.77 11.85
CA SER A 57 -12.16 0.19 13.14
C SER A 57 -13.16 -0.87 13.61
N GLY A 58 -12.87 -1.52 14.75
CA GLY A 58 -13.78 -2.49 15.35
C GLY A 58 -13.87 -3.81 14.59
N GLU A 59 -15.09 -4.31 14.44
CA GLU A 59 -15.35 -5.64 13.88
C GLU A 59 -14.95 -5.74 12.40
N THR A 60 -15.28 -4.74 11.59
CA THR A 60 -14.92 -4.72 10.17
C THR A 60 -13.42 -4.80 9.99
N ALA A 61 -12.65 -3.99 10.71
CA ALA A 61 -11.20 -4.06 10.68
C ALA A 61 -10.65 -5.43 11.13
N ALA A 62 -11.31 -6.06 12.10
CA ALA A 62 -10.94 -7.40 12.56
C ALA A 62 -11.16 -8.45 11.45
N LEU A 63 -12.25 -8.36 10.69
CA LEU A 63 -12.54 -9.24 9.56
C LEU A 63 -11.51 -9.08 8.43
N TYR A 64 -11.11 -7.85 8.09
CA TYR A 64 -10.06 -7.61 7.11
C TYR A 64 -8.70 -8.16 7.56
N ARG A 65 -8.35 -8.04 8.84
CA ARG A 65 -7.16 -8.67 9.41
C ARG A 65 -7.22 -10.19 9.28
N PHE A 66 -8.33 -10.78 9.68
CA PHE A 66 -8.56 -12.21 9.56
C PHE A 66 -8.44 -12.69 8.11
N ALA A 67 -9.01 -11.96 7.15
CA ALA A 67 -8.94 -12.30 5.73
C ALA A 67 -7.50 -12.35 5.20
N ARG A 68 -6.63 -11.47 5.69
CA ARG A 68 -5.20 -11.48 5.38
C ARG A 68 -4.50 -12.67 6.05
N GLU A 69 -4.73 -12.88 7.34
CA GLU A 69 -4.05 -13.90 8.13
C GLU A 69 -4.47 -15.33 7.75
N ARG A 70 -5.72 -15.49 7.36
CA ARG A 70 -6.31 -16.78 7.01
C ARG A 70 -6.75 -16.85 5.55
N GLY A 71 -6.10 -16.11 4.68
CA GLY A 71 -6.33 -16.17 3.25
C GLY A 71 -6.10 -17.57 2.65
N ASP A 72 -5.25 -18.35 3.29
CA ASP A 72 -5.02 -19.76 2.98
C ASP A 72 -6.28 -20.64 3.10
N VAL A 73 -7.16 -20.32 4.04
CA VAL A 73 -8.46 -21.00 4.25
C VAL A 73 -9.55 -20.36 3.39
N LEU A 74 -9.66 -19.02 3.43
CA LEU A 74 -10.74 -18.27 2.78
C LEU A 74 -10.77 -18.44 1.26
N LYS A 75 -9.63 -18.70 0.63
CA LYS A 75 -9.56 -18.98 -0.82
C LYS A 75 -10.31 -20.24 -1.25
N TRP A 76 -10.51 -21.18 -0.33
CA TRP A 76 -11.22 -22.43 -0.56
C TRP A 76 -12.71 -22.37 -0.17
N MET A 77 -13.12 -21.29 0.52
CA MET A 77 -14.52 -21.09 0.87
C MET A 77 -15.24 -20.43 -0.30
N PRO A 78 -16.27 -21.06 -0.87
CA PRO A 78 -17.00 -20.46 -1.98
C PRO A 78 -17.73 -19.20 -1.52
N CYS A 79 -17.77 -18.19 -2.38
CA CYS A 79 -18.62 -17.03 -2.19
C CYS A 79 -20.07 -17.42 -2.53
N VAL A 80 -20.96 -17.33 -1.54
CA VAL A 80 -22.39 -17.68 -1.69
C VAL A 80 -23.31 -16.44 -1.81
N CYS A 81 -22.71 -15.25 -1.89
CA CYS A 81 -23.46 -13.98 -2.03
C CYS A 81 -24.01 -13.73 -3.46
N GLY A 82 -23.78 -14.62 -4.41
CA GLY A 82 -24.16 -14.44 -5.82
C GLY A 82 -23.16 -13.65 -6.66
N CYS A 83 -22.00 -13.31 -6.09
CA CYS A 83 -21.00 -12.43 -6.69
C CYS A 83 -20.00 -13.16 -7.62
N VAL A 84 -20.21 -14.45 -7.91
CA VAL A 84 -19.33 -15.24 -8.80
C VAL A 84 -19.21 -14.60 -10.19
N GLN A 85 -20.30 -14.04 -10.70
CA GLN A 85 -20.34 -13.35 -11.99
C GLN A 85 -19.54 -12.03 -11.99
N LEU A 86 -19.27 -11.48 -10.80
CA LEU A 86 -18.46 -10.28 -10.60
C LEU A 86 -16.97 -10.62 -10.31
N GLY A 87 -16.59 -11.89 -10.48
CA GLY A 87 -15.21 -12.35 -10.25
C GLY A 87 -14.90 -12.77 -8.81
N HIS A 88 -15.88 -12.73 -7.91
CA HIS A 88 -15.71 -13.15 -6.51
C HIS A 88 -15.93 -14.66 -6.38
N THR A 89 -14.92 -15.43 -6.74
CA THR A 89 -14.98 -16.91 -6.75
C THR A 89 -14.78 -17.53 -5.38
N SER A 90 -14.27 -16.77 -4.42
CA SER A 90 -14.02 -17.24 -3.06
C SER A 90 -14.34 -16.15 -2.05
N ASN A 91 -14.52 -16.54 -0.80
CA ASN A 91 -14.72 -15.59 0.30
C ASN A 91 -13.55 -14.60 0.45
N ARG A 92 -12.31 -15.06 0.19
CA ARG A 92 -11.13 -14.19 0.18
C ARG A 92 -11.26 -13.05 -0.84
N ALA A 93 -11.85 -13.31 -2.01
CA ALA A 93 -12.00 -12.31 -3.07
C ALA A 93 -12.90 -11.13 -2.69
N CYS A 94 -13.76 -11.28 -1.66
CA CYS A 94 -14.57 -10.21 -1.11
C CYS A 94 -13.77 -9.19 -0.29
N TYR A 95 -12.52 -9.52 0.07
CA TYR A 95 -11.61 -8.68 0.84
C TYR A 95 -10.38 -8.24 0.05
N ILE A 96 -9.78 -9.17 -0.69
CA ILE A 96 -8.46 -8.98 -1.33
C ILE A 96 -8.58 -9.28 -2.82
N LYS A 97 -8.30 -8.26 -3.65
CA LYS A 97 -8.25 -8.38 -5.13
C LYS A 97 -6.90 -8.90 -5.61
N ALA A 98 -5.83 -8.44 -5.00
CA ALA A 98 -4.47 -8.83 -5.36
C ALA A 98 -3.53 -8.70 -4.15
N GLU A 99 -2.48 -9.49 -4.14
CA GLU A 99 -1.46 -9.47 -3.09
C GLU A 99 -0.10 -9.79 -3.66
N SER A 100 0.90 -9.04 -3.19
CA SER A 100 2.32 -9.25 -3.47
C SER A 100 3.10 -9.33 -2.16
N ALA A 101 4.41 -9.54 -2.24
CA ALA A 101 5.27 -9.49 -1.06
C ALA A 101 5.32 -8.08 -0.41
N ARG A 102 5.00 -7.02 -1.17
CA ARG A 102 5.10 -5.63 -0.73
C ARG A 102 3.76 -4.98 -0.43
N ASP A 103 2.72 -5.36 -1.18
CA ASP A 103 1.47 -4.63 -1.22
C ASP A 103 0.28 -5.58 -1.22
N THR A 104 -0.84 -5.09 -0.68
CA THR A 104 -2.15 -5.75 -0.74
C THR A 104 -3.16 -4.78 -1.34
N THR A 105 -3.84 -5.19 -2.40
CA THR A 105 -4.97 -4.47 -2.99
C THR A 105 -6.26 -5.00 -2.40
N TRP A 106 -6.91 -4.15 -1.64
CA TRP A 106 -8.14 -4.44 -0.92
C TRP A 106 -9.37 -4.02 -1.70
N THR A 107 -10.51 -4.65 -1.42
CA THR A 107 -11.83 -4.24 -1.91
C THR A 107 -12.81 -4.09 -0.76
N SER A 108 -13.74 -3.16 -0.86
CA SER A 108 -14.77 -2.92 0.16
C SER A 108 -15.97 -3.87 0.08
N HIS A 109 -15.96 -4.83 -0.84
CA HIS A 109 -17.13 -5.69 -1.08
C HIS A 109 -17.67 -6.37 0.18
N ALA A 110 -16.79 -6.76 1.10
CA ALA A 110 -17.18 -7.34 2.39
C ALA A 110 -17.55 -6.32 3.47
N ALA A 111 -17.39 -5.03 3.22
CA ALA A 111 -17.66 -3.94 4.17
C ALA A 111 -18.97 -3.20 3.86
N GLY A 112 -19.61 -3.48 2.70
CA GLY A 112 -20.84 -2.84 2.24
C GLY A 112 -22.11 -3.47 2.78
#